data_1b6665874c78b6b0d9b71b9c425ab8c2
#
_entry.id   1b6665874c78b6b0d9b71b9c425ab8c2
#
_cell.length_a   1.000
_cell.length_b   1.000
_cell.length_c   1.000
_cell.angle_alpha   90.00
_cell.angle_beta   90.00
_cell.angle_gamma   90.00
#
_symmetry.space_group_name_H-M   'P 1'
#
loop_
_entity.id
_entity.type
_entity.pdbx_description
1 polymer ?
#
loop_
_entity_poly.entity_id
_entity_poly.type
_entity_poly.pdbx_seq_one_letter_code
_entity_poly.pdbx_strand_id
1 'polypeptide(L)'
;MQLKKSDYVALAKFRSSLRRFLHETSEAARNHGVTPQQHQVMLSIKGAPGRNWLSVGELADSMQVRHHSMVALVDRCQMAGLVERSKGTTDRRVARVSLTAKGEKLIEKLSFENKQELTRLQTALQMHFEDGN
;
A
#
# COMPACT_ATOMS: atom_id res chain seq x y z
N MET A 1 28.96 6.13 20.17
CA MET A 1 27.82 5.22 20.07
C MET A 1 28.26 3.97 19.34
N GLN A 2 28.14 2.83 19.98
CA GLN A 2 28.50 1.55 19.36
C GLN A 2 27.29 0.63 19.30
N LEU A 3 27.03 0.09 18.11
CA LEU A 3 26.03 -0.93 17.93
C LEU A 3 26.65 -2.31 18.16
N LYS A 4 25.90 -3.21 18.74
CA LYS A 4 26.30 -4.60 18.96
C LYS A 4 26.05 -5.42 17.68
N LYS A 5 26.71 -6.56 17.57
CA LYS A 5 26.48 -7.50 16.47
C LYS A 5 24.99 -7.87 16.37
N SER A 6 24.30 -8.04 17.50
CA SER A 6 22.87 -8.36 17.54
C SER A 6 22.00 -7.28 16.87
N ASP A 7 22.40 -6.01 16.98
CA ASP A 7 21.67 -4.92 16.33
C ASP A 7 21.75 -5.02 14.81
N TYR A 8 22.95 -5.34 14.29
CA TYR A 8 23.13 -5.53 12.83
C TYR A 8 22.39 -6.77 12.34
N VAL A 9 22.39 -7.86 13.12
CA VAL A 9 21.63 -9.06 12.78
C VAL A 9 20.15 -8.74 12.69
N ALA A 10 19.59 -8.00 13.66
CA ALA A 10 18.18 -7.60 13.67
C ALA A 10 17.83 -6.73 12.48
N LEU A 11 18.65 -5.73 12.16
CA LEU A 11 18.45 -4.85 11.01
C LEU A 11 18.48 -5.64 9.69
N ALA A 12 19.45 -6.53 9.52
CA ALA A 12 19.58 -7.35 8.31
C ALA A 12 18.37 -8.27 8.13
N LYS A 13 17.90 -8.91 9.17
CA LYS A 13 16.73 -9.79 9.16
C LYS A 13 15.45 -9.02 8.87
N PHE A 14 15.28 -7.84 9.47
CA PHE A 14 14.15 -6.97 9.22
C PHE A 14 14.10 -6.57 7.74
N ARG A 15 15.22 -6.09 7.20
CA ARG A 15 15.30 -5.67 5.80
C ARG A 15 15.02 -6.83 4.85
N SER A 16 15.53 -8.01 5.14
CA SER A 16 15.30 -9.21 4.35
C SER A 16 13.80 -9.61 4.37
N SER A 17 13.18 -9.59 5.55
CA SER A 17 11.75 -9.91 5.72
C SER A 17 10.87 -8.90 4.99
N LEU A 18 11.20 -7.60 5.08
CA LEU A 18 10.47 -6.55 4.37
C LEU A 18 10.60 -6.72 2.85
N ARG A 19 11.80 -7.01 2.36
CA ARG A 19 12.03 -7.23 0.92
C ARG A 19 11.19 -8.41 0.41
N ARG A 20 11.16 -9.49 1.17
CA ARG A 20 10.34 -10.66 0.84
C ARG A 20 8.85 -10.31 0.80
N PHE A 21 8.36 -9.58 1.80
CA PHE A 21 6.97 -9.13 1.85
C PHE A 21 6.60 -8.30 0.61
N LEU A 22 7.43 -7.32 0.27
CA LEU A 22 7.20 -6.47 -0.90
C LEU A 22 7.27 -7.25 -2.21
N HIS A 23 8.19 -8.22 -2.32
CA HIS A 23 8.29 -9.07 -3.51
C HIS A 23 7.03 -9.93 -3.70
N GLU A 24 6.60 -10.63 -2.65
CA GLU A 24 5.44 -11.52 -2.71
C GLU A 24 4.14 -10.75 -3.01
N THR A 25 3.94 -9.60 -2.37
CA THR A 25 2.75 -8.79 -2.60
C THR A 25 2.75 -8.16 -4.00
N SER A 26 3.93 -7.81 -4.53
CA SER A 26 4.06 -7.31 -5.90
C SER A 26 3.73 -8.38 -6.94
N GLU A 27 4.21 -9.61 -6.72
CA GLU A 27 3.89 -10.75 -7.59
C GLU A 27 2.39 -11.07 -7.58
N ALA A 28 1.76 -11.02 -6.40
CA ALA A 28 0.31 -11.24 -6.28
C ALA A 28 -0.46 -10.19 -7.11
N ALA A 29 -0.06 -8.92 -7.05
CA ALA A 29 -0.68 -7.87 -7.85
C ALA A 29 -0.56 -8.16 -9.35
N ARG A 30 0.63 -8.49 -9.82
CA ARG A 30 0.87 -8.81 -11.23
C ARG A 30 0.06 -10.03 -11.69
N ASN A 31 -0.07 -11.04 -10.85
CA ASN A 31 -0.87 -12.24 -11.15
C ASN A 31 -2.36 -11.91 -11.31
N HIS A 32 -2.82 -10.80 -10.74
CA HIS A 32 -4.20 -10.30 -10.90
C HIS A 32 -4.32 -9.20 -11.95
N GLY A 33 -3.27 -8.97 -12.74
CA GLY A 33 -3.31 -8.05 -13.87
C GLY A 33 -3.17 -6.58 -13.51
N VAL A 34 -2.68 -6.26 -12.31
CA VAL A 34 -2.44 -4.88 -11.89
C VAL A 34 -0.98 -4.67 -11.51
N THR A 35 -0.52 -3.43 -11.59
CA THR A 35 0.83 -3.09 -11.16
C THR A 35 0.89 -3.00 -9.62
N PRO A 36 2.08 -3.16 -9.03
CA PRO A 36 2.24 -2.92 -7.58
C PRO A 36 1.78 -1.53 -7.16
N GLN A 37 2.00 -0.50 -7.98
CA GLN A 37 1.57 0.86 -7.69
C GLN A 37 0.05 1.00 -7.70
N GLN A 38 -0.64 0.38 -8.67
CA GLN A 38 -2.11 0.35 -8.70
C GLN A 38 -2.67 -0.33 -7.45
N HIS A 39 -2.06 -1.43 -7.04
CA HIS A 39 -2.41 -2.12 -5.79
C HIS A 39 -2.28 -1.16 -4.60
N GLN A 40 -1.18 -0.41 -4.51
CA GLN A 40 -0.94 0.52 -3.40
C GLN A 40 -1.96 1.66 -3.38
N VAL A 41 -2.37 2.17 -4.53
CA VAL A 41 -3.45 3.19 -4.61
C VAL A 41 -4.74 2.63 -4.01
N MET A 42 -5.15 1.43 -4.45
CA MET A 42 -6.36 0.80 -3.93
C MET A 42 -6.28 0.55 -2.42
N LEU A 43 -5.15 0.06 -1.95
CA LEU A 43 -4.95 -0.23 -0.52
C LEU A 43 -4.99 1.06 0.31
N SER A 44 -4.38 2.14 -0.16
CA SER A 44 -4.40 3.43 0.54
C SER A 44 -5.82 3.96 0.69
N ILE A 45 -6.64 3.85 -0.34
CA ILE A 45 -8.04 4.28 -0.31
C ILE A 45 -8.84 3.39 0.64
N LYS A 46 -8.72 2.07 0.51
CA LYS A 46 -9.45 1.10 1.33
C LYS A 46 -9.12 1.25 2.81
N GLY A 47 -7.86 1.56 3.13
CA GLY A 47 -7.37 1.73 4.49
C GLY A 47 -7.49 3.14 5.04
N ALA A 48 -8.12 4.09 4.34
CA ALA A 48 -8.25 5.45 4.83
C ALA A 48 -9.15 5.50 6.06
N PRO A 49 -8.66 6.01 7.21
CA PRO A 49 -9.47 6.02 8.45
C PRO A 49 -10.69 6.92 8.32
N GLY A 50 -11.87 6.39 8.66
CA GLY A 50 -13.11 7.14 8.76
C GLY A 50 -13.73 7.58 7.43
N ARG A 51 -13.19 7.13 6.30
CA ARG A 51 -13.72 7.49 4.97
C ARG A 51 -13.31 6.43 3.94
N ASN A 52 -13.91 6.52 2.74
CA ASN A 52 -13.66 5.58 1.64
C ASN A 52 -13.10 6.29 0.39
N TRP A 53 -12.41 7.40 0.59
CA TRP A 53 -11.81 8.18 -0.49
C TRP A 53 -10.55 8.88 0.00
N LEU A 54 -9.66 9.22 -0.91
CA LEU A 54 -8.51 10.09 -0.68
C LEU A 54 -8.40 11.07 -1.84
N SER A 55 -7.83 12.25 -1.57
CA SER A 55 -7.47 13.17 -2.65
C SER A 55 -6.20 12.71 -3.34
N VAL A 56 -5.93 13.21 -4.54
CA VAL A 56 -4.67 12.93 -5.25
C VAL A 56 -3.46 13.37 -4.41
N GLY A 57 -3.56 14.53 -3.75
CA GLY A 57 -2.48 15.01 -2.87
C GLY A 57 -2.22 14.07 -1.71
N GLU A 58 -3.27 13.56 -1.07
CA GLU A 58 -3.13 12.59 0.02
C GLU A 58 -2.52 11.27 -0.44
N LEU A 59 -2.91 10.80 -1.61
CA LEU A 59 -2.32 9.60 -2.22
C LEU A 59 -0.83 9.80 -2.52
N ALA A 60 -0.46 10.96 -3.08
CA ALA A 60 0.93 11.30 -3.38
C ALA A 60 1.77 11.31 -2.10
N ASP A 61 1.27 11.92 -1.04
CA ASP A 61 1.95 11.95 0.26
C ASP A 61 2.11 10.55 0.86
N SER A 62 1.04 9.76 0.82
CA SER A 62 1.04 8.38 1.35
C SER A 62 2.06 7.50 0.65
N MET A 63 2.20 7.64 -0.67
CA MET A 63 3.10 6.81 -1.47
C MET A 63 4.45 7.47 -1.70
N GLN A 64 4.67 8.68 -1.15
CA GLN A 64 5.93 9.43 -1.26
C GLN A 64 6.35 9.64 -2.72
N VAL A 65 5.40 10.02 -3.54
CA VAL A 65 5.64 10.36 -4.96
C VAL A 65 5.19 11.78 -5.24
N ARG A 66 5.65 12.35 -6.33
CA ARG A 66 5.28 13.69 -6.75
C ARG A 66 3.82 13.75 -7.17
N HIS A 67 3.19 14.91 -6.98
CA HIS A 67 1.78 15.12 -7.30
C HIS A 67 1.46 14.75 -8.75
N HIS A 68 2.26 15.22 -9.71
CA HIS A 68 2.01 14.93 -11.13
C HIS A 68 2.16 13.44 -11.47
N SER A 69 3.05 12.73 -10.78
CA SER A 69 3.20 11.28 -10.95
C SER A 69 1.96 10.56 -10.41
N MET A 70 1.40 11.04 -9.30
CA MET A 70 0.18 10.47 -8.75
C MET A 70 -1.03 10.74 -9.64
N VAL A 71 -1.14 11.94 -10.24
CA VAL A 71 -2.19 12.22 -11.23
C VAL A 71 -2.16 11.18 -12.35
N ALA A 72 -0.98 10.92 -12.91
CA ALA A 72 -0.82 9.93 -13.99
C ALA A 72 -1.19 8.51 -13.52
N LEU A 73 -0.80 8.14 -12.31
CA LEU A 73 -1.11 6.83 -11.74
C LEU A 73 -2.61 6.66 -11.49
N VAL A 74 -3.28 7.69 -10.96
CA VAL A 74 -4.73 7.68 -10.76
C VAL A 74 -5.46 7.58 -12.11
N ASP A 75 -4.98 8.29 -13.13
CA ASP A 75 -5.53 8.16 -14.50
C ASP A 75 -5.47 6.70 -14.98
N ARG A 76 -4.35 6.03 -14.77
CA ARG A 76 -4.20 4.61 -15.16
C ARG A 76 -5.12 3.70 -14.35
N CYS A 77 -5.29 3.98 -13.05
CA CYS A 77 -6.24 3.23 -12.21
C CYS A 77 -7.67 3.44 -12.69
N GLN A 78 -8.02 4.65 -13.07
CA GLN A 78 -9.37 4.97 -13.59
C GLN A 78 -9.61 4.28 -14.93
N MET A 79 -8.64 4.30 -15.83
CA MET A 79 -8.73 3.60 -17.12
C MET A 79 -8.87 2.09 -16.95
N ALA A 80 -8.24 1.52 -15.92
CA ALA A 80 -8.37 0.10 -15.59
C ALA A 80 -9.69 -0.22 -14.87
N GLY A 81 -10.52 0.78 -14.57
CA GLY A 81 -11.80 0.59 -13.90
C GLY A 81 -11.70 0.32 -12.42
N LEU A 82 -10.58 0.67 -11.78
CA LEU A 82 -10.32 0.37 -10.37
C LEU A 82 -10.77 1.48 -9.43
N VAL A 83 -10.69 2.73 -9.90
CA VAL A 83 -11.07 3.91 -9.12
C VAL A 83 -11.92 4.85 -9.98
N GLU A 84 -12.59 5.77 -9.32
CA GLU A 84 -13.34 6.85 -9.95
C GLU A 84 -13.08 8.15 -9.20
N ARG A 85 -13.12 9.27 -9.93
CA ARG A 85 -13.02 10.60 -9.34
C ARG A 85 -14.41 11.18 -9.16
N SER A 86 -14.62 11.86 -8.01
CA SER A 86 -15.83 12.62 -7.76
C SER A 86 -15.47 13.96 -7.13
N LYS A 87 -16.40 14.91 -7.15
CA LYS A 87 -16.20 16.21 -6.52
C LYS A 87 -16.48 16.12 -5.02
N GLY A 88 -15.68 16.85 -4.22
CA GLY A 88 -15.92 16.95 -2.79
C GLY A 88 -17.24 17.67 -2.48
N THR A 89 -17.86 17.32 -1.36
CA THR A 89 -19.11 17.92 -0.91
C THR A 89 -18.90 19.26 -0.22
N THR A 90 -17.78 19.39 0.53
CA THR A 90 -17.41 20.62 1.24
C THR A 90 -16.49 21.53 0.43
N ASP A 91 -15.59 20.94 -0.36
CA ASP A 91 -14.73 21.68 -1.28
C ASP A 91 -14.75 21.00 -2.64
N ARG A 92 -15.46 21.61 -3.59
CA ARG A 92 -15.62 21.07 -4.95
C ARG A 92 -14.34 21.12 -5.78
N ARG A 93 -13.33 21.88 -5.34
CA ARG A 93 -12.04 21.95 -6.03
C ARG A 93 -11.20 20.72 -5.76
N VAL A 94 -11.47 19.99 -4.68
CA VAL A 94 -10.75 18.79 -4.29
C VAL A 94 -11.47 17.58 -4.86
N ALA A 95 -10.85 16.91 -5.84
CA ALA A 95 -11.36 15.66 -6.37
C ALA A 95 -11.13 14.54 -5.35
N ARG A 96 -12.16 13.73 -5.14
CA ARG A 96 -12.10 12.54 -4.30
C ARG A 96 -11.89 11.32 -5.18
N VAL A 97 -10.90 10.51 -4.83
CA VAL A 97 -10.63 9.25 -5.52
C VAL A 97 -11.15 8.12 -4.64
N SER A 98 -12.06 7.34 -5.18
CA SER A 98 -12.68 6.21 -4.47
C SER A 98 -12.63 4.94 -5.31
N LEU A 99 -12.77 3.78 -4.67
CA LEU A 99 -12.76 2.50 -5.36
C LEU A 99 -14.09 2.28 -6.08
N THR A 100 -14.01 1.71 -7.27
CA THR A 100 -15.18 1.14 -7.96
C THR A 100 -15.54 -0.22 -7.36
N ALA A 101 -16.68 -0.79 -7.74
CA ALA A 101 -17.02 -2.15 -7.32
C ALA A 101 -15.95 -3.16 -7.74
N LYS A 102 -15.36 -2.99 -8.91
CA LYS A 102 -14.24 -3.81 -9.38
C LYS A 102 -13.02 -3.66 -8.50
N GLY A 103 -12.66 -2.41 -8.16
CA GLY A 103 -11.54 -2.10 -7.27
C GLY A 103 -11.74 -2.68 -5.88
N GLU A 104 -12.95 -2.57 -5.32
CA GLU A 104 -13.28 -3.15 -4.02
C GLU A 104 -13.06 -4.66 -3.99
N LYS A 105 -13.57 -5.37 -4.99
CA LYS A 105 -13.42 -6.83 -5.07
C LYS A 105 -11.95 -7.22 -5.21
N LEU A 106 -11.21 -6.50 -6.01
CA LEU A 106 -9.80 -6.81 -6.26
C LEU A 106 -8.95 -6.58 -5.02
N ILE A 107 -9.14 -5.45 -4.32
CA ILE A 107 -8.35 -5.18 -3.11
C ILE A 107 -8.67 -6.17 -1.99
N GLU A 108 -9.91 -6.60 -1.86
CA GLU A 108 -10.28 -7.62 -0.90
C GLU A 108 -9.57 -8.95 -1.20
N LYS A 109 -9.55 -9.35 -2.46
CA LYS A 109 -8.92 -10.59 -2.90
C LYS A 109 -7.41 -10.56 -2.69
N LEU A 110 -6.76 -9.47 -3.09
CA LEU A 110 -5.31 -9.29 -2.90
C LEU A 110 -4.94 -9.28 -1.42
N SER A 111 -5.72 -8.60 -0.60
CA SER A 111 -5.48 -8.50 0.84
C SER A 111 -5.63 -9.86 1.52
N PHE A 112 -6.62 -10.64 1.12
CA PHE A 112 -6.81 -12.00 1.63
C PHE A 112 -5.60 -12.88 1.26
N GLU A 113 -5.15 -12.85 0.02
CA GLU A 113 -4.00 -13.62 -0.45
C GLU A 113 -2.70 -13.21 0.26
N ASN A 114 -2.55 -11.91 0.56
CA ASN A 114 -1.35 -11.36 1.18
C ASN A 114 -1.36 -11.50 2.71
N LYS A 115 -2.45 -11.98 3.31
CA LYS A 115 -2.59 -12.09 4.76
C LYS A 115 -1.48 -12.92 5.39
N GLN A 116 -1.12 -14.04 4.76
CA GLN A 116 -0.07 -14.92 5.27
C GLN A 116 1.30 -14.22 5.28
N GLU A 117 1.60 -13.46 4.22
CA GLU A 117 2.86 -12.71 4.14
C GLU A 117 2.92 -11.59 5.19
N LEU A 118 1.79 -10.92 5.45
CA LEU A 118 1.69 -9.92 6.51
C LEU A 118 1.96 -10.56 7.88
N THR A 119 1.37 -11.72 8.15
CA THR A 119 1.59 -12.46 9.40
C THR A 119 3.06 -12.81 9.58
N ARG A 120 3.73 -13.27 8.52
CA ARG A 120 5.16 -13.57 8.56
C ARG A 120 5.99 -12.33 8.88
N LEU A 121 5.66 -11.19 8.28
CA LEU A 121 6.37 -9.93 8.54
C LEU A 121 6.17 -9.50 10.00
N GLN A 122 4.95 -9.56 10.51
CA GLN A 122 4.64 -9.22 11.90
C GLN A 122 5.41 -10.11 12.88
N THR A 123 5.46 -11.41 12.63
CA THR A 123 6.19 -12.37 13.45
C THR A 123 7.68 -12.07 13.44
N ALA A 124 8.25 -11.79 12.26
CA ALA A 124 9.66 -11.45 12.12
C ALA A 124 10.00 -10.16 12.90
N LEU A 125 9.14 -9.14 12.84
CA LEU A 125 9.30 -7.90 13.58
C LEU A 125 9.32 -8.13 15.09
N GLN A 126 8.36 -8.89 15.61
CA GLN A 126 8.26 -9.18 17.05
C GLN A 126 9.49 -9.95 17.55
N MET A 127 9.91 -10.98 16.83
CA MET A 127 11.08 -11.77 17.21
C MET A 127 12.35 -10.93 17.29
N HIS A 128 12.52 -9.99 16.37
CA HIS A 128 13.75 -9.19 16.32
C HIS A 128 13.79 -8.08 17.37
N PHE A 129 12.66 -7.50 17.72
CA PHE A 129 12.60 -6.42 18.70
C PHE A 129 12.48 -6.91 20.14
N GLU A 130 11.91 -8.07 20.38
CA GLU A 130 11.89 -8.67 21.73
C GLU A 130 13.26 -9.12 22.18
N ASP A 131 14.07 -9.69 21.29
CA ASP A 131 15.45 -10.11 21.58
C ASP A 131 16.40 -8.94 21.82
N GLY A 132 16.00 -7.72 21.51
CA GLY A 132 16.79 -6.51 21.68
C GLY A 132 16.71 -5.86 23.07
N ASN A 133 15.91 -6.41 23.95
CA ASN A 133 15.78 -5.91 25.33
C ASN A 133 16.73 -6.70 26.28
#